data_988b81986084ff6aa99e26e0e62a1957
#
_entry.id   988b81986084ff6aa99e26e0e62a1957
#
_cell.length_a   1.000
_cell.length_b   1.000
_cell.length_c   1.000
_cell.angle_alpha   90.00
_cell.angle_beta   90.00
_cell.angle_gamma   90.00
#
_symmetry.space_group_name_H-M   'P 1'
#
loop_
_entity.id
_entity.type
_entity.pdbx_description
1 polymer ?
#
loop_
_entity_poly.entity_id
_entity_poly.type
_entity_poly.pdbx_seq_one_letter_code
_entity_poly.pdbx_strand_id
1 'polypeptide(L)'
;MNKKWIKNAHIINEGRSFAGSVMIEGDKITAVCEGEADHDIQDGNAEVIDAAGKWLLPGCIDDQVHFREPGLTYKADIYSESRAAVAGGVTSFMDMPNTKPQTTTMENLEWKFERAAQTSVANYSFFFGGTNDNMEEIRKLDKHRVPGLKLFLGSSTGNMLVDKKEALERIFGESDMLIAIHAEKEEIIKRNIAHFTQLYGEDLDIFFHSKIRSEEACYASSSEAVELATRLGARLHILHLSTAKETTLLDNALPVTQKRITGEVCVHHLWFQDGDYARFGNLIKWNPSIKTFADREALREAVNSNKIDIVATDHAPHLLSEKQGSCLKAASGGPLVQHSLVLMLEMAKQGIFSYEKVVEKMAHTPADLYRVDRRGYIRPGYYADLVLVDPQKSWVVSKENILSKCGWSPFEGETFHHAVDTTFVNGEIVYQQGKILEGVQGKELYFL
;
A
#
# COMPACT_ATOMS: atom_id res chain seq x y z
N MET A 1 -30.68 6.05 -12.54
CA MET A 1 -29.44 5.68 -11.87
C MET A 1 -29.75 5.48 -10.40
N ASN A 2 -29.09 4.52 -9.76
CA ASN A 2 -29.30 4.26 -8.33
C ASN A 2 -28.71 5.44 -7.55
N LYS A 3 -29.52 6.07 -6.68
CA LYS A 3 -29.07 7.17 -5.83
C LYS A 3 -28.94 6.68 -4.40
N LYS A 4 -27.85 7.02 -3.73
CA LYS A 4 -27.62 6.72 -2.32
C LYS A 4 -27.32 8.03 -1.57
N TRP A 5 -27.83 8.16 -0.38
CA TRP A 5 -27.60 9.28 0.50
C TRP A 5 -27.05 8.81 1.83
N ILE A 6 -25.73 9.03 2.04
CA ILE A 6 -25.06 8.79 3.32
C ILE A 6 -25.24 10.02 4.18
N LYS A 7 -26.03 9.93 5.25
CA LYS A 7 -26.32 11.03 6.18
C LYS A 7 -25.74 10.79 7.57
N ASN A 8 -25.68 11.85 8.36
CA ASN A 8 -25.21 11.80 9.76
C ASN A 8 -23.79 11.22 9.91
N ALA A 9 -22.93 11.49 8.92
CA ALA A 9 -21.54 11.05 8.95
C ALA A 9 -20.64 12.10 9.62
N HIS A 10 -19.56 11.66 10.25
CA HIS A 10 -18.43 12.50 10.59
C HIS A 10 -17.38 12.35 9.48
N ILE A 11 -17.31 13.31 8.59
CA ILE A 11 -16.47 13.24 7.38
C ILE A 11 -15.06 13.70 7.72
N ILE A 12 -14.05 12.88 7.37
CA ILE A 12 -12.63 13.23 7.48
C ILE A 12 -12.04 13.27 6.09
N ASN A 13 -11.78 14.47 5.59
CA ASN A 13 -11.35 14.72 4.22
C ASN A 13 -10.58 16.03 4.12
N GLU A 14 -9.51 16.09 3.33
CA GLU A 14 -8.74 17.30 3.02
C GLU A 14 -8.25 18.06 4.28
N GLY A 15 -7.74 17.33 5.26
CA GLY A 15 -7.20 17.91 6.49
C GLY A 15 -8.25 18.45 7.45
N ARG A 16 -9.54 18.16 7.22
CA ARG A 16 -10.67 18.62 8.04
C ARG A 16 -11.52 17.43 8.50
N SER A 17 -12.13 17.64 9.67
CA SER A 17 -13.14 16.74 10.24
C SER A 17 -14.41 17.54 10.51
N PHE A 18 -15.57 17.10 9.98
CA PHE A 18 -16.84 17.80 10.12
C PHE A 18 -18.03 16.85 10.05
N ALA A 19 -19.14 17.21 10.68
CA ALA A 19 -20.41 16.52 10.50
C ALA A 19 -20.98 16.84 9.11
N GLY A 20 -21.52 15.85 8.41
CA GLY A 20 -22.04 16.09 7.07
C GLY A 20 -22.73 14.88 6.43
N SER A 21 -23.07 15.05 5.17
CA SER A 21 -23.69 14.03 4.34
C SER A 21 -23.12 14.02 2.92
N VAL A 22 -23.23 12.87 2.24
CA VAL A 22 -22.74 12.67 0.87
C VAL A 22 -23.84 12.05 0.01
N MET A 23 -24.11 12.66 -1.15
CA MET A 23 -24.99 12.11 -2.15
C MET A 23 -24.18 11.41 -3.24
N ILE A 24 -24.61 10.21 -3.60
CA ILE A 24 -24.02 9.38 -4.66
C ILE A 24 -25.08 9.14 -5.73
N GLU A 25 -24.72 9.28 -6.99
CA GLU A 25 -25.53 8.91 -8.14
C GLU A 25 -24.71 8.04 -9.10
N GLY A 26 -25.10 6.78 -9.24
CA GLY A 26 -24.32 5.79 -9.96
C GLY A 26 -22.98 5.57 -9.27
N ASP A 27 -21.88 5.82 -9.98
CA ASP A 27 -20.51 5.62 -9.45
C ASP A 27 -19.85 6.91 -8.92
N LYS A 28 -20.59 8.04 -8.89
CA LYS A 28 -20.03 9.37 -8.57
C LYS A 28 -20.66 9.98 -7.34
N ILE A 29 -19.85 10.74 -6.61
CA ILE A 29 -20.32 11.71 -5.62
C ILE A 29 -20.90 12.90 -6.36
N THR A 30 -22.14 13.26 -6.05
CA THR A 30 -22.83 14.42 -6.67
C THR A 30 -22.91 15.61 -5.74
N ALA A 31 -22.95 15.39 -4.43
CA ALA A 31 -22.94 16.47 -3.44
C ALA A 31 -22.25 16.04 -2.14
N VAL A 32 -21.63 17.01 -1.47
CA VAL A 32 -21.10 16.92 -0.11
C VAL A 32 -21.68 18.11 0.65
N CYS A 33 -22.43 17.84 1.72
CA CYS A 33 -23.07 18.86 2.53
C CYS A 33 -22.46 18.85 3.93
N GLU A 34 -22.02 20.01 4.42
CA GLU A 34 -21.50 20.21 5.77
C GLU A 34 -22.64 20.61 6.70
N GLY A 35 -22.65 20.11 7.93
CA GLY A 35 -23.70 20.35 8.91
C GLY A 35 -24.76 19.25 8.97
N GLU A 36 -25.83 19.49 9.75
CA GLU A 36 -26.98 18.59 9.74
C GLU A 36 -27.60 18.57 8.36
N ALA A 37 -27.91 17.37 7.87
CA ALA A 37 -28.54 17.19 6.58
C ALA A 37 -29.88 17.91 6.56
N ASP A 38 -29.93 19.13 6.00
CA ASP A 38 -31.14 19.90 5.91
C ASP A 38 -32.18 19.14 5.10
N HIS A 39 -33.43 19.32 5.48
CA HIS A 39 -34.62 18.71 4.89
C HIS A 39 -34.81 19.00 3.37
N ASP A 40 -33.91 19.74 2.74
CA ASP A 40 -33.98 20.16 1.36
C ASP A 40 -33.48 19.15 0.30
N ILE A 41 -32.80 18.07 0.72
CA ILE A 41 -32.57 16.96 -0.22
C ILE A 41 -33.78 16.01 -0.17
N GLN A 42 -34.93 16.53 -0.68
CA GLN A 42 -36.15 15.76 -0.91
C GLN A 42 -36.04 14.92 -2.18
N ASP A 43 -34.98 14.10 -2.32
CA ASP A 43 -34.96 13.09 -3.37
C ASP A 43 -35.60 11.80 -2.83
N GLY A 44 -36.92 11.75 -2.84
CA GLY A 44 -37.72 10.61 -2.34
C GLY A 44 -37.41 9.26 -2.99
N ASN A 45 -36.44 9.22 -3.90
CA ASN A 45 -36.00 8.01 -4.60
C ASN A 45 -34.58 7.57 -4.22
N ALA A 46 -33.90 8.24 -3.28
CA ALA A 46 -32.57 7.84 -2.84
C ALA A 46 -32.63 6.76 -1.74
N GLU A 47 -31.80 5.74 -1.84
CA GLU A 47 -31.51 4.83 -0.73
C GLU A 47 -30.79 5.59 0.38
N VAL A 48 -31.39 5.66 1.57
CA VAL A 48 -30.82 6.38 2.71
C VAL A 48 -29.97 5.45 3.53
N ILE A 49 -28.69 5.80 3.71
CA ILE A 49 -27.72 5.13 4.56
C ILE A 49 -27.41 6.04 5.74
N ASP A 50 -27.93 5.72 6.92
CA ASP A 50 -27.64 6.48 8.14
C ASP A 50 -26.30 6.04 8.72
N ALA A 51 -25.29 6.90 8.63
CA ALA A 51 -23.99 6.65 9.21
C ALA A 51 -23.98 6.65 10.75
N ALA A 52 -25.02 7.22 11.39
CA ALA A 52 -25.18 7.26 12.85
C ALA A 52 -23.91 7.78 13.59
N GLY A 53 -23.26 8.80 13.04
CA GLY A 53 -22.05 9.41 13.59
C GLY A 53 -20.76 8.65 13.30
N LYS A 54 -20.79 7.57 12.53
CA LYS A 54 -19.57 6.88 12.05
C LYS A 54 -18.73 7.82 11.18
N TRP A 55 -17.45 7.54 11.12
CA TRP A 55 -16.53 8.29 10.27
C TRP A 55 -16.67 7.88 8.82
N LEU A 56 -16.79 8.87 7.93
CA LEU A 56 -16.76 8.66 6.49
C LEU A 56 -15.43 9.17 5.95
N LEU A 57 -14.65 8.26 5.40
CA LEU A 57 -13.34 8.51 4.82
C LEU A 57 -13.38 8.27 3.30
N PRO A 58 -12.53 8.92 2.50
CA PRO A 58 -12.25 8.44 1.16
C PRO A 58 -11.62 7.04 1.24
N GLY A 59 -11.89 6.19 0.26
CA GLY A 59 -11.30 4.87 0.18
C GLY A 59 -9.78 4.94 0.07
N CYS A 60 -9.09 4.08 0.83
CA CYS A 60 -7.63 4.00 0.79
C CYS A 60 -7.15 3.48 -0.57
N ILE A 61 -5.99 3.98 -1.01
CA ILE A 61 -5.27 3.54 -2.20
C ILE A 61 -3.95 2.95 -1.72
N ASP A 62 -3.76 1.65 -1.91
CA ASP A 62 -2.54 0.93 -1.55
C ASP A 62 -1.70 0.73 -2.82
N ASP A 63 -0.60 1.44 -2.91
CA ASP A 63 0.27 1.44 -4.08
C ASP A 63 1.35 0.35 -4.04
N GLN A 64 1.38 -0.47 -2.98
CA GLN A 64 2.34 -1.56 -2.88
C GLN A 64 1.72 -2.84 -2.32
N VAL A 65 1.23 -3.71 -3.23
CA VAL A 65 0.73 -5.04 -2.87
C VAL A 65 1.32 -6.13 -3.77
N HIS A 66 1.33 -7.37 -3.27
CA HIS A 66 1.76 -8.57 -3.99
C HIS A 66 0.64 -9.62 -3.89
N PHE A 67 -0.35 -9.55 -4.77
CA PHE A 67 -1.50 -10.45 -4.78
C PHE A 67 -1.20 -11.83 -5.38
N ARG A 68 0.07 -12.07 -5.73
CA ARG A 68 0.62 -13.38 -6.07
C ARG A 68 0.11 -14.04 -7.36
N GLU A 69 -0.80 -13.42 -8.08
CA GLU A 69 -1.34 -13.94 -9.33
C GLU A 69 -0.77 -13.17 -10.54
N PRO A 70 -0.27 -13.89 -11.55
CA PRO A 70 -0.28 -15.34 -11.78
C PRO A 70 0.81 -16.13 -11.04
N GLY A 71 0.64 -17.46 -11.04
CA GLY A 71 1.67 -18.46 -10.76
C GLY A 71 1.99 -18.76 -9.29
N LEU A 72 1.55 -17.92 -8.36
CA LEU A 72 1.74 -18.13 -6.93
C LEU A 72 0.40 -18.18 -6.17
N THR A 73 -0.66 -18.55 -6.88
CA THR A 73 -2.06 -18.53 -6.39
C THR A 73 -2.34 -19.47 -5.24
N TYR A 74 -1.43 -20.38 -4.91
CA TYR A 74 -1.53 -21.21 -3.71
C TYR A 74 -1.37 -20.38 -2.41
N LYS A 75 -0.73 -19.20 -2.47
CA LYS A 75 -0.55 -18.29 -1.34
C LYS A 75 -1.66 -17.27 -1.26
N ALA A 76 -1.99 -16.66 -2.41
CA ALA A 76 -2.95 -15.58 -2.55
C ALA A 76 -3.29 -15.38 -4.04
N ASP A 77 -4.41 -14.73 -4.33
CA ASP A 77 -4.83 -14.37 -5.68
C ASP A 77 -5.60 -13.03 -5.68
N ILE A 78 -5.85 -12.46 -6.86
CA ILE A 78 -6.56 -11.18 -6.98
C ILE A 78 -7.97 -11.29 -6.39
N TYR A 79 -8.63 -12.44 -6.53
CA TYR A 79 -9.95 -12.67 -5.99
C TYR A 79 -9.98 -12.54 -4.45
N SER A 80 -9.13 -13.27 -3.76
CA SER A 80 -9.09 -13.29 -2.29
C SER A 80 -8.57 -11.99 -1.70
N GLU A 81 -7.47 -11.46 -2.27
CA GLU A 81 -6.82 -10.31 -1.65
C GLU A 81 -7.53 -8.98 -1.94
N SER A 82 -8.25 -8.85 -3.08
CA SER A 82 -9.12 -7.69 -3.28
C SER A 82 -10.29 -7.64 -2.29
N ARG A 83 -10.78 -8.80 -1.85
CA ARG A 83 -11.79 -8.92 -0.78
C ARG A 83 -11.21 -8.57 0.58
N ALA A 84 -10.01 -9.04 0.89
CA ALA A 84 -9.29 -8.63 2.09
C ALA A 84 -9.03 -7.11 2.10
N ALA A 85 -8.68 -6.53 0.95
CA ALA A 85 -8.46 -5.10 0.77
C ALA A 85 -9.70 -4.28 1.11
N VAL A 86 -10.85 -4.58 0.50
CA VAL A 86 -12.09 -3.83 0.76
C VAL A 86 -12.61 -4.03 2.17
N ALA A 87 -12.38 -5.19 2.79
CA ALA A 87 -12.69 -5.41 4.21
C ALA A 87 -11.82 -4.54 5.13
N GLY A 88 -10.63 -4.16 4.67
CA GLY A 88 -9.73 -3.22 5.34
C GLY A 88 -9.94 -1.75 4.95
N GLY A 89 -10.91 -1.43 4.09
CA GLY A 89 -11.14 -0.06 3.62
C GLY A 89 -10.23 0.38 2.47
N VAL A 90 -9.47 -0.53 1.87
CA VAL A 90 -8.66 -0.28 0.68
C VAL A 90 -9.53 -0.51 -0.55
N THR A 91 -9.88 0.57 -1.25
CA THR A 91 -10.77 0.55 -2.41
C THR A 91 -10.05 0.46 -3.74
N SER A 92 -8.75 0.73 -3.73
CA SER A 92 -7.89 0.71 -4.92
C SER A 92 -6.51 0.16 -4.57
N PHE A 93 -5.94 -0.66 -5.45
CA PHE A 93 -4.60 -1.21 -5.24
C PHE A 93 -3.75 -1.15 -6.52
N MET A 94 -2.42 -1.15 -6.33
CA MET A 94 -1.44 -1.26 -7.40
C MET A 94 -0.53 -2.45 -7.11
N ASP A 95 -0.67 -3.51 -7.92
CA ASP A 95 0.03 -4.78 -7.67
C ASP A 95 1.40 -4.83 -8.35
N MET A 96 2.36 -5.38 -7.64
CA MET A 96 3.75 -5.47 -8.04
C MET A 96 4.00 -6.54 -9.11
N PRO A 97 5.05 -6.38 -9.95
CA PRO A 97 5.28 -7.21 -11.14
C PRO A 97 5.94 -8.57 -10.87
N ASN A 98 6.39 -8.87 -9.66
CA ASN A 98 7.19 -10.07 -9.34
C ASN A 98 6.36 -11.35 -9.17
N THR A 99 5.52 -11.63 -10.13
CA THR A 99 4.68 -12.82 -10.29
C THR A 99 5.36 -13.92 -11.13
N LYS A 100 4.68 -15.02 -11.48
CA LYS A 100 5.19 -16.08 -12.35
C LYS A 100 4.16 -16.45 -13.43
N PRO A 101 4.31 -15.98 -14.67
CA PRO A 101 5.41 -15.16 -15.16
C PRO A 101 5.41 -13.75 -14.55
N GLN A 102 6.55 -13.05 -14.67
CA GLN A 102 6.73 -11.68 -14.22
C GLN A 102 6.01 -10.70 -15.18
N THR A 103 5.52 -9.57 -14.67
CA THR A 103 4.86 -8.53 -15.47
C THR A 103 5.93 -7.61 -16.11
N THR A 104 6.68 -8.15 -17.05
CA THR A 104 7.78 -7.49 -17.77
C THR A 104 7.60 -7.46 -19.28
N THR A 105 6.45 -7.93 -19.76
CA THR A 105 6.01 -7.90 -21.15
C THR A 105 4.57 -7.37 -21.22
N MET A 106 4.19 -6.79 -22.36
CA MET A 106 2.81 -6.32 -22.57
C MET A 106 1.79 -7.45 -22.45
N GLU A 107 2.12 -8.66 -22.94
CA GLU A 107 1.25 -9.84 -22.84
C GLU A 107 0.92 -10.18 -21.37
N ASN A 108 1.93 -10.21 -20.49
CA ASN A 108 1.72 -10.51 -19.08
C ASN A 108 0.98 -9.37 -18.34
N LEU A 109 1.17 -8.13 -18.76
CA LEU A 109 0.45 -6.98 -18.24
C LEU A 109 -1.05 -7.07 -18.59
N GLU A 110 -1.37 -7.28 -19.87
CA GLU A 110 -2.78 -7.38 -20.32
C GLU A 110 -3.48 -8.56 -19.66
N TRP A 111 -2.81 -9.69 -19.50
CA TRP A 111 -3.36 -10.84 -18.77
C TRP A 111 -3.80 -10.46 -17.35
N LYS A 112 -3.00 -9.66 -16.62
CA LYS A 112 -3.36 -9.22 -15.26
C LYS A 112 -4.58 -8.30 -15.28
N PHE A 113 -4.67 -7.37 -16.23
CA PHE A 113 -5.84 -6.51 -16.39
C PHE A 113 -7.10 -7.32 -16.68
N GLU A 114 -7.06 -8.25 -17.64
CA GLU A 114 -8.18 -9.13 -17.96
C GLU A 114 -8.61 -9.98 -16.76
N ARG A 115 -7.64 -10.50 -16.00
CA ARG A 115 -7.91 -11.30 -14.81
C ARG A 115 -8.55 -10.47 -13.70
N ALA A 116 -8.05 -9.28 -13.43
CA ALA A 116 -8.63 -8.39 -12.42
C ALA A 116 -10.04 -7.92 -12.81
N ALA A 117 -10.30 -7.62 -14.07
CA ALA A 117 -11.62 -7.27 -14.57
C ALA A 117 -12.69 -8.34 -14.28
N GLN A 118 -12.27 -9.61 -14.16
CA GLN A 118 -13.17 -10.74 -13.88
C GLN A 118 -13.31 -11.03 -12.38
N THR A 119 -12.34 -10.66 -11.55
CA THR A 119 -12.24 -11.21 -10.18
C THR A 119 -12.10 -10.18 -9.08
N SER A 120 -11.62 -8.97 -9.39
CA SER A 120 -11.39 -7.94 -8.38
C SER A 120 -12.67 -7.21 -8.00
N VAL A 121 -12.90 -7.07 -6.69
CA VAL A 121 -13.96 -6.20 -6.14
C VAL A 121 -13.43 -4.79 -5.80
N ALA A 122 -12.12 -4.62 -5.70
CA ALA A 122 -11.45 -3.33 -5.57
C ALA A 122 -10.97 -2.82 -6.94
N ASN A 123 -10.80 -1.50 -7.09
CA ASN A 123 -10.18 -0.92 -8.27
C ASN A 123 -8.70 -1.30 -8.34
N TYR A 124 -8.14 -1.38 -9.53
CA TYR A 124 -6.83 -2.00 -9.72
C TYR A 124 -5.98 -1.32 -10.80
N SER A 125 -4.68 -1.42 -10.62
CA SER A 125 -3.67 -1.28 -11.66
C SER A 125 -2.43 -2.11 -11.31
N PHE A 126 -1.46 -2.17 -12.22
CA PHE A 126 -0.30 -3.04 -12.13
C PHE A 126 0.96 -2.28 -12.50
N PHE A 127 1.98 -2.35 -11.64
CA PHE A 127 3.30 -1.89 -12.00
C PHE A 127 3.91 -2.76 -13.09
N PHE A 128 4.62 -2.12 -14.00
CA PHE A 128 5.41 -2.83 -15.00
C PHE A 128 6.85 -2.99 -14.50
N GLY A 129 7.37 -4.21 -14.56
CA GLY A 129 8.72 -4.52 -14.12
C GLY A 129 9.77 -4.11 -15.14
N GLY A 130 10.72 -3.25 -14.73
CA GLY A 130 11.93 -3.03 -15.50
C GLY A 130 12.94 -4.15 -15.28
N THR A 131 13.67 -4.50 -16.33
CA THR A 131 14.79 -5.46 -16.32
C THR A 131 15.99 -4.88 -17.05
N ASN A 132 17.12 -5.58 -17.01
CA ASN A 132 18.30 -5.15 -17.76
C ASN A 132 18.07 -5.05 -19.28
N ASP A 133 17.05 -5.72 -19.82
CA ASP A 133 16.95 -5.99 -21.27
C ASP A 133 15.56 -5.68 -21.88
N ASN A 134 14.56 -5.13 -21.11
CA ASN A 134 13.18 -4.97 -21.62
C ASN A 134 12.77 -3.52 -21.95
N MET A 135 13.72 -2.65 -22.26
CA MET A 135 13.43 -1.24 -22.60
C MET A 135 12.44 -1.08 -23.75
N GLU A 136 12.46 -2.00 -24.75
CA GLU A 136 11.52 -1.98 -25.87
C GLU A 136 10.07 -2.28 -25.44
N GLU A 137 9.88 -3.08 -24.40
CA GLU A 137 8.55 -3.30 -23.80
C GLU A 137 8.10 -2.07 -23.01
N ILE A 138 9.03 -1.44 -22.24
CA ILE A 138 8.76 -0.21 -21.47
C ILE A 138 8.26 0.91 -22.39
N ARG A 139 8.83 1.07 -23.59
CA ARG A 139 8.42 2.10 -24.57
C ARG A 139 7.01 1.90 -25.13
N LYS A 140 6.41 0.72 -25.00
CA LYS A 140 5.05 0.42 -25.48
C LYS A 140 3.98 0.74 -24.44
N LEU A 141 4.36 1.05 -23.19
CA LEU A 141 3.43 1.24 -22.10
C LEU A 141 2.54 2.46 -22.31
N ASP A 142 1.26 2.28 -22.05
CA ASP A 142 0.33 3.39 -21.89
C ASP A 142 0.40 3.88 -20.42
N LYS A 143 0.98 5.04 -20.25
CA LYS A 143 1.15 5.68 -18.92
C LYS A 143 -0.17 6.08 -18.24
N HIS A 144 -1.27 6.04 -18.97
CA HIS A 144 -2.60 6.28 -18.39
C HIS A 144 -3.19 5.03 -17.75
N ARG A 145 -2.61 3.85 -17.99
CA ARG A 145 -3.09 2.56 -17.46
C ARG A 145 -2.20 1.99 -16.34
N VAL A 146 -0.94 2.38 -16.31
CA VAL A 146 0.02 1.85 -15.33
C VAL A 146 0.53 2.96 -14.40
N PRO A 147 0.70 2.69 -13.08
CA PRO A 147 1.15 3.70 -12.14
C PRO A 147 2.62 4.11 -12.35
N GLY A 148 3.42 3.22 -12.93
CA GLY A 148 4.84 3.44 -13.15
C GLY A 148 5.61 2.17 -13.40
N LEU A 149 6.94 2.33 -13.38
CA LEU A 149 7.90 1.22 -13.49
C LEU A 149 8.30 0.77 -12.09
N LYS A 150 8.43 -0.54 -11.89
CA LYS A 150 9.02 -1.12 -10.68
C LYS A 150 10.40 -1.67 -10.98
N LEU A 151 11.41 -1.24 -10.23
CA LEU A 151 12.76 -1.77 -10.30
C LEU A 151 13.18 -2.41 -8.97
N PHE A 152 13.89 -3.50 -9.06
CA PHE A 152 14.57 -4.14 -7.93
C PHE A 152 16.07 -3.86 -8.06
N LEU A 153 16.60 -3.01 -7.18
CA LEU A 153 18.04 -2.67 -7.11
C LEU A 153 18.82 -3.62 -6.19
N GLY A 154 18.14 -4.58 -5.58
CA GLY A 154 18.66 -5.65 -4.73
C GLY A 154 17.59 -6.69 -4.49
N SER A 155 17.96 -7.88 -3.99
CA SER A 155 17.05 -8.94 -3.53
C SER A 155 15.79 -9.14 -4.36
N SER A 156 15.93 -9.62 -5.58
CA SER A 156 14.81 -9.94 -6.45
C SER A 156 14.63 -11.44 -6.64
N THR A 157 13.40 -11.84 -6.95
CA THR A 157 13.09 -13.20 -7.41
C THR A 157 13.13 -13.25 -8.94
N GLY A 158 13.83 -14.23 -9.49
CA GLY A 158 13.94 -14.41 -10.94
C GLY A 158 14.85 -13.37 -11.61
N ASN A 159 14.51 -12.94 -12.83
CA ASN A 159 15.33 -12.04 -13.67
C ASN A 159 14.97 -10.55 -13.53
N MET A 160 14.48 -10.12 -12.36
CA MET A 160 14.04 -8.73 -12.17
C MET A 160 15.08 -7.83 -11.49
N LEU A 161 16.26 -8.35 -11.15
CA LEU A 161 17.33 -7.51 -10.65
C LEU A 161 17.86 -6.62 -11.78
N VAL A 162 17.85 -5.30 -11.57
CA VAL A 162 18.45 -4.33 -12.46
C VAL A 162 19.75 -3.88 -11.85
N ASP A 163 20.86 -4.47 -12.29
CA ASP A 163 22.21 -4.26 -11.76
C ASP A 163 23.20 -3.71 -12.79
N LYS A 164 22.82 -3.71 -14.08
CA LYS A 164 23.64 -3.10 -15.13
C LYS A 164 23.48 -1.59 -15.14
N LYS A 165 24.57 -0.88 -14.97
CA LYS A 165 24.59 0.60 -14.94
C LYS A 165 23.96 1.20 -16.20
N GLU A 166 24.25 0.65 -17.35
CA GLU A 166 23.74 1.12 -18.65
C GLU A 166 22.21 0.96 -18.74
N ALA A 167 21.65 -0.12 -18.17
CA ALA A 167 20.20 -0.33 -18.11
C ALA A 167 19.53 0.67 -17.18
N LEU A 168 20.10 0.91 -16.00
CA LEU A 168 19.62 1.92 -15.06
C LEU A 168 19.65 3.33 -15.68
N GLU A 169 20.77 3.73 -16.28
CA GLU A 169 20.89 5.04 -16.94
C GLU A 169 19.88 5.21 -18.09
N ARG A 170 19.61 4.17 -18.86
CA ARG A 170 18.57 4.21 -19.91
C ARG A 170 17.17 4.32 -19.31
N ILE A 171 16.79 3.49 -18.34
CA ILE A 171 15.45 3.53 -17.74
C ILE A 171 15.21 4.89 -17.08
N PHE A 172 16.15 5.38 -16.27
CA PHE A 172 16.02 6.67 -15.59
C PHE A 172 16.06 7.86 -16.54
N GLY A 173 16.83 7.77 -17.63
CA GLY A 173 17.01 8.87 -18.58
C GLY A 173 15.94 8.95 -19.67
N GLU A 174 15.34 7.82 -20.05
CA GLU A 174 14.40 7.76 -21.16
C GLU A 174 12.92 7.68 -20.72
N SER A 175 12.64 7.24 -19.46
CA SER A 175 11.26 7.10 -18.98
C SER A 175 10.75 8.44 -18.43
N ASP A 176 9.55 8.85 -18.84
CA ASP A 176 8.79 9.94 -18.26
C ASP A 176 7.84 9.47 -17.13
N MET A 177 7.81 8.17 -16.86
CA MET A 177 6.97 7.55 -15.84
C MET A 177 7.62 7.65 -14.46
N LEU A 178 6.81 7.45 -13.40
CA LEU A 178 7.32 7.26 -12.06
C LEU A 178 8.08 5.94 -11.97
N ILE A 179 9.28 5.98 -11.38
CA ILE A 179 10.11 4.81 -11.15
C ILE A 179 10.07 4.47 -9.66
N ALA A 180 9.38 3.40 -9.31
CA ALA A 180 9.29 2.88 -7.95
C ALA A 180 10.39 1.82 -7.73
N ILE A 181 11.15 1.94 -6.64
CA ILE A 181 12.30 1.07 -6.40
C ILE A 181 12.21 0.32 -5.07
N HIS A 182 12.63 -0.95 -5.09
CA HIS A 182 13.12 -1.64 -3.91
C HIS A 182 14.63 -1.41 -3.82
N ALA A 183 15.10 -0.75 -2.76
CA ALA A 183 16.46 -0.26 -2.63
C ALA A 183 17.20 -0.91 -1.46
N GLU A 184 17.92 -1.98 -1.73
CA GLU A 184 18.87 -2.60 -0.79
C GLU A 184 20.14 -3.01 -1.55
N LYS A 185 21.32 -2.73 -1.01
CA LYS A 185 22.61 -3.04 -1.65
C LYS A 185 22.96 -4.51 -1.46
N GLU A 186 22.84 -5.30 -2.51
CA GLU A 186 23.00 -6.75 -2.48
C GLU A 186 24.42 -7.17 -2.02
N GLU A 187 25.46 -6.43 -2.38
CA GLU A 187 26.85 -6.71 -1.97
C GLU A 187 27.02 -6.60 -0.45
N ILE A 188 26.38 -5.59 0.17
CA ILE A 188 26.39 -5.41 1.62
C ILE A 188 25.65 -6.57 2.31
N ILE A 189 24.49 -6.93 1.79
CA ILE A 189 23.70 -8.05 2.31
C ILE A 189 24.50 -9.36 2.24
N LYS A 190 25.12 -9.68 1.10
CA LYS A 190 25.96 -10.87 0.93
C LYS A 190 27.16 -10.88 1.88
N ARG A 191 27.84 -9.75 2.02
CA ARG A 191 28.93 -9.58 3.00
C ARG A 191 28.45 -9.86 4.42
N ASN A 192 27.30 -9.32 4.81
CA ASN A 192 26.75 -9.50 6.16
C ASN A 192 26.29 -10.94 6.39
N ILE A 193 25.66 -11.59 5.39
CA ILE A 193 25.31 -13.03 5.47
C ILE A 193 26.58 -13.84 5.71
N ALA A 194 27.63 -13.67 4.90
CA ALA A 194 28.88 -14.41 5.03
C ALA A 194 29.52 -14.20 6.42
N HIS A 195 29.53 -12.95 6.91
CA HIS A 195 30.07 -12.61 8.23
C HIS A 195 29.32 -13.33 9.36
N PHE A 196 27.99 -13.22 9.41
CA PHE A 196 27.21 -13.82 10.49
C PHE A 196 27.17 -15.35 10.39
N THR A 197 27.13 -15.91 9.17
CA THR A 197 27.20 -17.37 8.97
C THR A 197 28.54 -17.93 9.43
N GLN A 198 29.64 -17.23 9.20
CA GLN A 198 30.97 -17.63 9.68
C GLN A 198 31.03 -17.64 11.21
N LEU A 199 30.40 -16.69 11.90
CA LEU A 199 30.45 -16.57 13.35
C LEU A 199 29.47 -17.48 14.09
N TYR A 200 28.27 -17.70 13.51
CA TYR A 200 27.16 -18.34 14.22
C TYR A 200 26.56 -19.56 13.50
N GLY A 201 27.12 -19.95 12.34
CA GLY A 201 26.59 -21.04 11.52
C GLY A 201 25.44 -20.60 10.61
N GLU A 202 24.91 -21.54 9.81
CA GLU A 202 23.87 -21.25 8.80
C GLU A 202 22.46 -21.13 9.40
N ASP A 203 22.23 -21.63 10.61
CA ASP A 203 20.92 -21.59 11.26
C ASP A 203 20.73 -20.32 12.10
N LEU A 204 20.87 -19.17 11.42
CA LEU A 204 20.81 -17.87 12.05
C LEU A 204 19.39 -17.57 12.56
N ASP A 205 19.31 -17.06 13.80
CA ASP A 205 18.08 -16.55 14.40
C ASP A 205 17.55 -15.31 13.64
N ILE A 206 16.27 -15.07 13.76
CA ILE A 206 15.59 -13.91 13.13
C ILE A 206 16.18 -12.56 13.54
N PHE A 207 16.77 -12.44 14.74
CA PHE A 207 17.44 -11.23 15.20
C PHE A 207 18.62 -10.78 14.32
N PHE A 208 19.19 -11.69 13.53
CA PHE A 208 20.22 -11.34 12.56
C PHE A 208 19.66 -10.67 11.31
N HIS A 209 18.33 -10.75 11.06
CA HIS A 209 17.72 -10.24 9.85
C HIS A 209 17.94 -8.73 9.68
N SER A 210 17.74 -7.93 10.74
CA SER A 210 17.99 -6.49 10.73
C SER A 210 19.47 -6.12 10.62
N LYS A 211 20.38 -6.99 11.05
CA LYS A 211 21.83 -6.80 10.92
C LYS A 211 22.32 -7.17 9.52
N ILE A 212 21.74 -8.20 8.93
CA ILE A 212 22.03 -8.61 7.56
C ILE A 212 21.50 -7.57 6.56
N ARG A 213 20.23 -7.18 6.68
CA ARG A 213 19.59 -6.11 5.89
C ARG A 213 19.66 -4.81 6.67
N SER A 214 20.89 -4.31 6.81
CA SER A 214 21.25 -3.20 7.68
C SER A 214 20.81 -1.85 7.13
N GLU A 215 20.85 -0.83 7.99
CA GLU A 215 20.70 0.58 7.59
C GLU A 215 21.67 0.93 6.46
N GLU A 216 22.93 0.45 6.55
CA GLU A 216 23.95 0.69 5.51
C GLU A 216 23.47 0.15 4.13
N ALA A 217 22.91 -1.06 4.11
CA ALA A 217 22.43 -1.67 2.87
C ALA A 217 21.27 -0.90 2.23
N CYS A 218 20.31 -0.42 3.04
CA CYS A 218 19.20 0.40 2.57
C CYS A 218 19.69 1.77 2.08
N TYR A 219 20.41 2.50 2.93
CA TYR A 219 20.86 3.87 2.63
C TYR A 219 21.80 3.93 1.41
N ALA A 220 22.73 2.99 1.27
CA ALA A 220 23.63 2.97 0.12
C ALA A 220 22.86 2.83 -1.20
N SER A 221 21.88 1.95 -1.27
CA SER A 221 21.08 1.76 -2.49
C SER A 221 20.14 2.94 -2.74
N SER A 222 19.45 3.42 -1.71
CA SER A 222 18.52 4.57 -1.83
C SER A 222 19.25 5.84 -2.23
N SER A 223 20.43 6.12 -1.65
CA SER A 223 21.22 7.34 -1.99
C SER A 223 21.77 7.30 -3.42
N GLU A 224 22.27 6.15 -3.89
CA GLU A 224 22.69 5.99 -5.28
C GLU A 224 21.53 6.21 -6.27
N ALA A 225 20.33 5.72 -5.95
CA ALA A 225 19.16 5.91 -6.79
C ALA A 225 18.70 7.39 -6.81
N VAL A 226 18.73 8.08 -5.66
CA VAL A 226 18.41 9.50 -5.56
C VAL A 226 19.41 10.36 -6.35
N GLU A 227 20.71 10.05 -6.28
CA GLU A 227 21.74 10.72 -7.08
C GLU A 227 21.49 10.53 -8.58
N LEU A 228 21.20 9.28 -9.01
CA LEU A 228 20.91 8.96 -10.40
C LEU A 228 19.66 9.70 -10.89
N ALA A 229 18.56 9.64 -10.13
CA ALA A 229 17.31 10.31 -10.47
C ALA A 229 17.47 11.83 -10.55
N THR A 230 18.21 12.43 -9.62
CA THR A 230 18.49 13.86 -9.60
C THR A 230 19.31 14.28 -10.83
N ARG A 231 20.33 13.52 -11.16
CA ARG A 231 21.21 13.79 -12.32
C ARG A 231 20.47 13.69 -13.65
N LEU A 232 19.55 12.73 -13.78
CA LEU A 232 18.81 12.48 -15.01
C LEU A 232 17.43 13.15 -15.05
N GLY A 233 17.01 13.81 -13.95
CA GLY A 233 15.72 14.47 -13.85
C GLY A 233 14.53 13.49 -13.80
N ALA A 234 14.73 12.24 -13.40
CA ALA A 234 13.69 11.23 -13.31
C ALA A 234 12.72 11.49 -12.14
N ARG A 235 11.52 10.93 -12.21
CA ARG A 235 10.58 10.83 -11.08
C ARG A 235 10.86 9.53 -10.35
N LEU A 236 11.32 9.61 -9.11
CA LEU A 236 11.68 8.47 -8.27
C LEU A 236 10.74 8.36 -7.08
N HIS A 237 10.30 7.14 -6.79
CA HIS A 237 9.60 6.78 -5.56
C HIS A 237 10.33 5.65 -4.84
N ILE A 238 10.77 5.90 -3.63
CA ILE A 238 11.47 4.90 -2.81
C ILE A 238 10.43 4.17 -1.98
N LEU A 239 10.23 2.89 -2.26
CA LEU A 239 9.27 2.03 -1.58
C LEU A 239 9.76 1.64 -0.18
N HIS A 240 8.83 1.38 0.74
CA HIS A 240 9.03 0.74 2.05
C HIS A 240 10.30 1.21 2.81
N LEU A 241 10.49 2.52 2.94
CA LEU A 241 11.56 3.11 3.76
C LEU A 241 11.55 2.48 5.17
N SER A 242 12.72 2.13 5.68
CA SER A 242 12.82 1.39 6.94
C SER A 242 13.81 1.98 7.96
N THR A 243 14.56 3.03 7.59
CA THR A 243 15.62 3.58 8.43
C THR A 243 15.49 5.09 8.62
N ALA A 244 15.92 5.58 9.78
CA ALA A 244 16.04 7.01 10.07
C ALA A 244 16.93 7.73 9.05
N LYS A 245 18.02 7.08 8.66
CA LYS A 245 18.99 7.66 7.73
C LYS A 245 18.41 7.91 6.34
N GLU A 246 17.59 7.01 5.83
CA GLU A 246 16.91 7.18 4.53
C GLU A 246 15.99 8.39 4.50
N THR A 247 15.37 8.78 5.64
CA THR A 247 14.51 9.97 5.69
C THR A 247 15.25 11.27 5.39
N THR A 248 16.58 11.28 5.47
CA THR A 248 17.42 12.44 5.12
C THR A 248 17.54 12.66 3.61
N LEU A 249 17.14 11.68 2.80
CA LEU A 249 17.11 11.78 1.35
C LEU A 249 15.86 12.49 0.83
N LEU A 250 14.89 12.73 1.70
CA LEU A 250 13.58 13.29 1.38
C LEU A 250 13.43 14.69 2.01
N ASP A 251 12.68 15.54 1.34
CA ASP A 251 12.31 16.86 1.84
C ASP A 251 10.78 17.06 1.83
N ASN A 252 10.34 18.15 2.46
CA ASN A 252 8.94 18.57 2.53
C ASN A 252 8.72 20.00 2.01
N ALA A 253 9.66 20.51 1.20
CA ALA A 253 9.61 21.87 0.70
C ALA A 253 8.53 22.08 -0.37
N LEU A 254 8.20 21.02 -1.10
CA LEU A 254 7.21 21.04 -2.18
C LEU A 254 6.02 20.11 -1.87
N PRO A 255 4.84 20.43 -2.38
CA PRO A 255 3.72 19.48 -2.37
C PRO A 255 4.07 18.24 -3.22
N VAL A 256 3.50 17.08 -2.89
CA VAL A 256 3.82 15.79 -3.54
C VAL A 256 3.71 15.84 -5.06
N THR A 257 2.76 16.58 -5.59
CA THR A 257 2.54 16.75 -7.05
C THR A 257 3.70 17.42 -7.78
N GLN A 258 4.59 18.11 -7.05
CA GLN A 258 5.75 18.83 -7.57
C GLN A 258 7.08 18.16 -7.20
N LYS A 259 7.08 17.22 -6.26
CA LYS A 259 8.28 16.46 -5.90
C LYS A 259 8.71 15.54 -7.04
N ARG A 260 10.01 15.44 -7.25
CA ARG A 260 10.60 14.44 -8.14
C ARG A 260 11.08 13.22 -7.38
N ILE A 261 11.52 13.39 -6.14
CA ILE A 261 11.93 12.32 -5.24
C ILE A 261 10.86 12.23 -4.15
N THR A 262 10.24 11.08 -4.03
CA THR A 262 9.20 10.77 -3.06
C THR A 262 9.50 9.45 -2.37
N GLY A 263 8.86 9.19 -1.25
CA GLY A 263 9.05 7.94 -0.54
C GLY A 263 7.82 7.51 0.23
N GLU A 264 7.70 6.21 0.41
CA GLU A 264 6.68 5.60 1.23
C GLU A 264 7.26 4.86 2.43
N VAL A 265 6.43 4.63 3.41
CA VAL A 265 6.69 3.71 4.51
C VAL A 265 5.53 2.71 4.62
N CYS A 266 5.83 1.47 4.93
CA CYS A 266 4.78 0.50 5.15
C CYS A 266 4.34 0.47 6.62
N VAL A 267 3.06 0.14 6.83
CA VAL A 267 2.44 0.13 8.16
C VAL A 267 3.21 -0.71 9.18
N HIS A 268 3.83 -1.81 8.77
CA HIS A 268 4.61 -2.67 9.67
C HIS A 268 5.91 -2.03 10.14
N HIS A 269 6.56 -1.15 9.36
CA HIS A 269 7.73 -0.37 9.79
C HIS A 269 7.34 0.77 10.75
N LEU A 270 6.09 1.22 10.74
CA LEU A 270 5.57 2.19 11.70
C LEU A 270 5.10 1.54 13.01
N TRP A 271 4.77 0.24 12.98
CA TRP A 271 4.25 -0.48 14.15
C TRP A 271 5.33 -1.24 14.90
N PHE A 272 6.07 -2.10 14.22
CA PHE A 272 7.07 -2.98 14.81
C PHE A 272 8.46 -2.32 14.96
N GLN A 273 9.24 -2.86 15.88
CA GLN A 273 10.67 -2.61 16.04
C GLN A 273 11.42 -3.94 16.14
N ASP A 274 12.75 -3.95 16.04
CA ASP A 274 13.56 -5.17 16.05
C ASP A 274 13.44 -5.98 17.35
N GLY A 275 13.13 -5.34 18.48
CA GLY A 275 12.82 -6.04 19.73
C GLY A 275 11.59 -6.95 19.64
N ASP A 276 10.67 -6.68 18.73
CA ASP A 276 9.44 -7.46 18.53
C ASP A 276 9.71 -8.82 17.87
N TYR A 277 10.88 -9.03 17.29
CA TYR A 277 11.29 -10.36 16.84
C TYR A 277 11.27 -11.42 17.96
N ALA A 278 11.47 -11.01 19.22
CA ALA A 278 11.37 -11.91 20.38
C ALA A 278 9.97 -12.54 20.53
N ARG A 279 8.92 -11.77 20.18
CA ARG A 279 7.52 -12.22 20.30
C ARG A 279 7.01 -12.87 19.01
N PHE A 280 7.32 -12.26 17.86
CA PHE A 280 6.69 -12.59 16.59
C PHE A 280 7.56 -13.47 15.68
N GLY A 281 8.87 -13.57 15.96
CA GLY A 281 9.80 -14.37 15.16
C GLY A 281 9.74 -14.01 13.67
N ASN A 282 9.74 -15.04 12.83
CA ASN A 282 9.67 -14.88 11.38
C ASN A 282 8.33 -14.34 10.86
N LEU A 283 7.28 -14.29 11.67
CA LEU A 283 6.00 -13.71 11.24
C LEU A 283 6.14 -12.25 10.81
N ILE A 284 7.06 -11.51 11.45
CA ILE A 284 7.38 -10.11 11.11
C ILE A 284 8.67 -9.97 10.30
N LYS A 285 9.06 -10.99 9.55
CA LYS A 285 10.18 -10.92 8.61
C LYS A 285 9.73 -10.31 7.28
N TRP A 286 10.25 -9.13 6.94
CA TRP A 286 10.07 -8.42 5.66
C TRP A 286 11.43 -8.03 5.05
N ASN A 287 11.42 -7.62 3.81
CA ASN A 287 12.53 -6.99 3.11
C ASN A 287 12.07 -5.63 2.57
N PRO A 288 12.59 -4.50 3.09
CA PRO A 288 13.61 -4.38 4.14
C PRO A 288 13.15 -4.90 5.50
N SER A 289 14.11 -5.23 6.35
CA SER A 289 13.85 -5.76 7.70
C SER A 289 13.23 -4.69 8.61
N ILE A 290 12.50 -5.14 9.64
CA ILE A 290 12.13 -4.29 10.77
C ILE A 290 13.41 -3.81 11.46
N LYS A 291 13.51 -2.50 11.72
CA LYS A 291 14.69 -1.84 12.27
C LYS A 291 14.49 -1.47 13.75
N THR A 292 15.37 -0.64 14.26
CA THR A 292 15.40 -0.24 15.67
C THR A 292 14.20 0.63 16.07
N PHE A 293 14.00 0.77 17.39
CA PHE A 293 13.04 1.74 17.94
C PHE A 293 13.29 3.17 17.40
N ALA A 294 14.57 3.58 17.34
CA ALA A 294 14.92 4.91 16.85
C ALA A 294 14.55 5.12 15.37
N ASP A 295 14.73 4.08 14.53
CA ASP A 295 14.32 4.12 13.14
C ASP A 295 12.81 4.27 13.02
N ARG A 296 12.04 3.48 13.77
CA ARG A 296 10.58 3.56 13.77
C ARG A 296 10.09 4.96 14.17
N GLU A 297 10.62 5.55 15.24
CA GLU A 297 10.21 6.90 15.67
C GLU A 297 10.60 7.97 14.63
N ALA A 298 11.76 7.82 13.98
CA ALA A 298 12.15 8.72 12.89
C ALA A 298 11.24 8.61 11.66
N LEU A 299 10.79 7.40 11.32
CA LEU A 299 9.81 7.18 10.25
C LEU A 299 8.46 7.83 10.58
N ARG A 300 7.97 7.67 11.83
CA ARG A 300 6.73 8.32 12.32
C ARG A 300 6.82 9.84 12.21
N GLU A 301 7.96 10.41 12.64
CA GLU A 301 8.18 11.85 12.52
C GLU A 301 8.27 12.31 11.05
N ALA A 302 8.89 11.50 10.17
CA ALA A 302 8.98 11.80 8.75
C ALA A 302 7.60 11.77 8.06
N VAL A 303 6.67 10.91 8.51
CA VAL A 303 5.26 10.92 8.07
C VAL A 303 4.55 12.19 8.55
N ASN A 304 4.69 12.54 9.84
CA ASN A 304 4.06 13.73 10.42
C ASN A 304 4.56 15.03 9.74
N SER A 305 5.84 15.11 9.45
CA SER A 305 6.47 16.28 8.81
C SER A 305 6.34 16.33 7.29
N ASN A 306 5.64 15.38 6.65
CA ASN A 306 5.48 15.28 5.19
C ASN A 306 6.79 15.05 4.40
N LYS A 307 7.84 14.56 5.02
CA LYS A 307 9.01 14.04 4.32
C LYS A 307 8.67 12.75 3.60
N ILE A 308 8.06 11.80 4.32
CA ILE A 308 7.46 10.59 3.73
C ILE A 308 6.06 10.93 3.22
N ASP A 309 5.81 10.57 1.99
CA ASP A 309 4.63 11.00 1.24
C ASP A 309 3.45 10.04 1.42
N ILE A 310 3.68 8.74 1.40
CA ILE A 310 2.65 7.69 1.38
C ILE A 310 2.85 6.71 2.53
N VAL A 311 1.74 6.14 3.01
CA VAL A 311 1.71 4.95 3.85
C VAL A 311 1.04 3.82 3.09
N ALA A 312 1.81 2.77 2.80
CA ALA A 312 1.42 1.58 2.06
C ALA A 312 1.49 0.32 2.91
N THR A 313 1.32 -0.85 2.32
CA THR A 313 1.38 -2.11 3.07
C THR A 313 2.56 -3.00 2.78
N ASP A 314 3.05 -3.06 1.56
CA ASP A 314 3.87 -4.18 1.08
C ASP A 314 3.19 -5.53 1.43
N HIS A 315 1.86 -5.58 1.21
CA HIS A 315 1.09 -6.81 1.44
C HIS A 315 1.63 -7.93 0.57
N ALA A 316 2.35 -8.84 1.21
CA ALA A 316 3.11 -9.89 0.53
C ALA A 316 2.87 -11.26 1.19
N PRO A 317 1.67 -11.85 1.02
CA PRO A 317 1.27 -13.07 1.72
C PRO A 317 2.15 -14.26 1.37
N HIS A 318 2.43 -15.07 2.40
CA HIS A 318 3.11 -16.35 2.35
C HIS A 318 2.37 -17.34 3.25
N LEU A 319 2.46 -18.63 2.96
CA LEU A 319 1.91 -19.65 3.85
C LEU A 319 2.70 -19.68 5.18
N LEU A 320 2.02 -20.02 6.28
CA LEU A 320 2.70 -20.17 7.59
C LEU A 320 3.86 -21.18 7.54
N SER A 321 3.76 -22.22 6.72
CA SER A 321 4.82 -23.19 6.51
C SER A 321 6.06 -22.58 5.86
N GLU A 322 5.92 -21.53 5.05
CA GLU A 322 7.03 -20.81 4.43
C GLU A 322 7.70 -19.80 5.38
N LYS A 323 7.05 -19.48 6.50
CA LYS A 323 7.59 -18.60 7.56
C LYS A 323 8.45 -19.38 8.58
N GLN A 324 8.69 -20.66 8.38
CA GLN A 324 9.46 -21.52 9.28
C GLN A 324 10.95 -21.57 8.91
N GLY A 325 11.80 -21.92 9.88
CA GLY A 325 13.25 -22.09 9.70
C GLY A 325 14.05 -20.87 10.13
N SER A 326 15.35 -20.87 9.78
CA SER A 326 16.26 -19.77 10.10
C SER A 326 15.89 -18.48 9.36
N CYS A 327 16.48 -17.36 9.78
CA CYS A 327 16.23 -16.07 9.11
C CYS A 327 16.69 -16.07 7.64
N LEU A 328 17.55 -17.00 7.21
CA LEU A 328 17.95 -17.14 5.82
C LEU A 328 16.95 -17.94 4.99
N LYS A 329 16.20 -18.86 5.60
CA LYS A 329 15.27 -19.78 4.92
C LYS A 329 13.83 -19.29 4.92
N ALA A 330 13.37 -18.72 6.03
CA ALA A 330 12.00 -18.23 6.15
C ALA A 330 11.69 -17.16 5.11
N ALA A 331 10.51 -17.22 4.52
CA ALA A 331 10.04 -16.24 3.53
C ALA A 331 9.88 -14.85 4.14
N SER A 332 10.22 -13.80 3.37
CA SER A 332 10.01 -12.40 3.74
C SER A 332 8.70 -11.88 3.14
N GLY A 333 7.85 -11.28 3.97
CA GLY A 333 6.52 -10.80 3.64
C GLY A 333 5.42 -11.40 4.51
N GLY A 334 4.28 -10.74 4.55
CA GLY A 334 3.10 -11.18 5.29
C GLY A 334 1.84 -10.41 4.86
N PRO A 335 0.65 -10.86 5.29
CA PRO A 335 -0.62 -10.22 4.94
C PRO A 335 -0.87 -8.97 5.80
N LEU A 336 -1.12 -7.83 5.16
CA LEU A 336 -1.29 -6.54 5.84
C LEU A 336 -2.48 -5.72 5.34
N VAL A 337 -2.90 -5.89 4.07
CA VAL A 337 -3.87 -4.99 3.41
C VAL A 337 -5.20 -4.86 4.17
N GLN A 338 -5.68 -5.95 4.78
CA GLN A 338 -6.93 -5.95 5.55
C GLN A 338 -6.85 -5.13 6.84
N HIS A 339 -5.66 -4.98 7.41
CA HIS A 339 -5.49 -4.37 8.73
C HIS A 339 -4.82 -2.99 8.67
N SER A 340 -4.42 -2.52 7.49
CA SER A 340 -3.62 -1.31 7.33
C SER A 340 -4.30 -0.04 7.86
N LEU A 341 -5.54 0.21 7.46
CA LEU A 341 -6.29 1.39 7.90
C LEU A 341 -6.55 1.35 9.41
N VAL A 342 -7.05 0.23 9.94
CA VAL A 342 -7.35 0.13 11.38
C VAL A 342 -6.08 0.23 12.23
N LEU A 343 -4.94 -0.25 11.75
CA LEU A 343 -3.63 -0.10 12.39
C LEU A 343 -3.21 1.37 12.46
N MET A 344 -3.36 2.11 11.37
CA MET A 344 -3.06 3.54 11.33
C MET A 344 -4.00 4.35 12.22
N LEU A 345 -5.30 4.00 12.25
CA LEU A 345 -6.27 4.62 13.16
C LEU A 345 -5.96 4.30 14.63
N GLU A 346 -5.45 3.10 14.93
CA GLU A 346 -5.00 2.75 16.28
C GLU A 346 -3.78 3.59 16.69
N MET A 347 -2.82 3.81 15.80
CA MET A 347 -1.69 4.74 16.05
C MET A 347 -2.16 6.19 16.21
N ALA A 348 -3.20 6.60 15.48
CA ALA A 348 -3.81 7.92 15.68
C ALA A 348 -4.50 8.04 17.04
N LYS A 349 -5.21 7.00 17.49
CA LYS A 349 -5.78 6.95 18.85
C LYS A 349 -4.70 7.05 19.94
N GLN A 350 -3.51 6.51 19.69
CA GLN A 350 -2.35 6.62 20.57
C GLN A 350 -1.68 8.02 20.52
N GLY A 351 -2.15 8.93 19.66
CA GLY A 351 -1.60 10.27 19.50
C GLY A 351 -0.32 10.34 18.63
N ILE A 352 0.00 9.28 17.91
CA ILE A 352 1.18 9.23 17.01
C ILE A 352 0.91 10.05 15.74
N PHE A 353 -0.31 9.96 15.21
CA PHE A 353 -0.77 10.70 14.02
C PHE A 353 -2.10 11.41 14.34
N SER A 354 -2.51 12.40 13.54
CA SER A 354 -3.92 12.80 13.51
C SER A 354 -4.71 11.89 12.57
N TYR A 355 -6.04 11.84 12.73
CA TYR A 355 -6.90 11.06 11.83
C TYR A 355 -6.89 11.64 10.42
N GLU A 356 -6.79 12.97 10.29
CA GLU A 356 -6.62 13.64 9.01
C GLU A 356 -5.31 13.26 8.33
N LYS A 357 -4.22 13.06 9.12
CA LYS A 357 -2.93 12.59 8.60
C LYS A 357 -3.02 11.16 8.07
N VAL A 358 -3.77 10.29 8.71
CA VAL A 358 -4.03 8.92 8.22
C VAL A 358 -4.72 8.98 6.86
N VAL A 359 -5.79 9.77 6.74
CA VAL A 359 -6.51 9.94 5.47
C VAL A 359 -5.63 10.56 4.39
N GLU A 360 -4.85 11.60 4.74
CA GLU A 360 -3.87 12.22 3.83
C GLU A 360 -2.93 11.17 3.24
N LYS A 361 -2.31 10.34 4.09
CA LYS A 361 -1.24 9.43 3.68
C LYS A 361 -1.72 8.15 3.01
N MET A 362 -2.96 7.73 3.25
CA MET A 362 -3.50 6.49 2.69
C MET A 362 -4.50 6.72 1.54
N ALA A 363 -4.96 7.96 1.31
CA ALA A 363 -5.93 8.23 0.26
C ALA A 363 -5.52 9.42 -0.63
N HIS A 364 -5.32 10.60 -0.05
CA HIS A 364 -5.06 11.82 -0.82
C HIS A 364 -3.71 11.79 -1.52
N THR A 365 -2.65 11.56 -0.77
CA THR A 365 -1.28 11.62 -1.32
C THR A 365 -0.99 10.51 -2.34
N PRO A 366 -1.43 9.24 -2.16
CA PRO A 366 -1.33 8.25 -3.24
C PRO A 366 -2.06 8.69 -4.51
N ALA A 367 -3.28 9.23 -4.39
CA ALA A 367 -4.03 9.74 -5.54
C ALA A 367 -3.28 10.86 -6.29
N ASP A 368 -2.69 11.79 -5.53
CA ASP A 368 -1.96 12.92 -6.08
C ASP A 368 -0.62 12.52 -6.71
N LEU A 369 0.16 11.65 -6.04
CA LEU A 369 1.47 11.20 -6.54
C LEU A 369 1.35 10.47 -7.87
N TYR A 370 0.41 9.53 -7.93
CA TYR A 370 0.16 8.73 -9.12
C TYR A 370 -0.78 9.40 -10.12
N ARG A 371 -1.37 10.56 -9.77
CA ARG A 371 -2.36 11.28 -10.59
C ARG A 371 -3.56 10.41 -10.94
N VAL A 372 -4.09 9.68 -9.96
CA VAL A 372 -5.26 8.82 -10.15
C VAL A 372 -6.49 9.69 -10.46
N ASP A 373 -7.16 9.41 -11.57
CA ASP A 373 -8.31 10.22 -12.01
C ASP A 373 -9.48 10.15 -11.03
N ARG A 374 -9.77 11.28 -10.39
CA ARG A 374 -10.96 11.54 -9.55
C ARG A 374 -11.22 10.47 -8.47
N ARG A 375 -10.18 9.98 -7.80
CA ARG A 375 -10.25 9.08 -6.64
C ARG A 375 -9.45 9.63 -5.45
N GLY A 376 -9.57 9.02 -4.28
CA GLY A 376 -8.83 9.39 -3.08
C GLY A 376 -9.36 10.62 -2.32
N TYR A 377 -10.50 11.19 -2.73
CA TYR A 377 -11.11 12.37 -2.14
C TYR A 377 -12.64 12.26 -2.07
N ILE A 378 -13.24 12.88 -1.07
CA ILE A 378 -14.70 13.08 -1.01
C ILE A 378 -15.01 14.43 -1.63
N ARG A 379 -15.27 14.45 -2.95
CA ARG A 379 -15.57 15.66 -3.74
C ARG A 379 -16.65 15.39 -4.76
N PRO A 380 -17.53 16.37 -5.06
CA PRO A 380 -18.46 16.25 -6.20
C PRO A 380 -17.72 15.96 -7.51
N GLY A 381 -18.23 14.99 -8.30
CA GLY A 381 -17.63 14.52 -9.55
C GLY A 381 -16.58 13.41 -9.39
N TYR A 382 -16.11 13.14 -8.17
CA TYR A 382 -15.19 12.04 -7.89
C TYR A 382 -15.94 10.71 -7.79
N TYR A 383 -15.23 9.62 -8.02
CA TYR A 383 -15.78 8.28 -7.79
C TYR A 383 -16.12 8.09 -6.32
N ALA A 384 -17.25 7.46 -6.05
CA ALA A 384 -17.69 7.18 -4.70
C ALA A 384 -17.01 5.90 -4.16
N ASP A 385 -15.70 6.01 -3.96
CA ASP A 385 -14.88 5.06 -3.23
C ASP A 385 -14.77 5.57 -1.80
N LEU A 386 -15.52 4.98 -0.89
CA LEU A 386 -15.75 5.51 0.44
C LEU A 386 -15.67 4.41 1.49
N VAL A 387 -15.29 4.78 2.71
CA VAL A 387 -15.24 3.86 3.86
C VAL A 387 -15.97 4.46 5.05
N LEU A 388 -16.96 3.74 5.57
CA LEU A 388 -17.54 4.02 6.89
C LEU A 388 -16.75 3.22 7.93
N VAL A 389 -16.22 3.94 8.92
CA VAL A 389 -15.50 3.38 10.07
C VAL A 389 -16.31 3.61 11.32
N ASP A 390 -16.52 2.55 12.10
CA ASP A 390 -17.09 2.67 13.45
C ASP A 390 -15.95 2.97 14.44
N PRO A 391 -15.87 4.19 15.03
CA PRO A 391 -14.78 4.57 15.92
C PRO A 391 -14.95 4.03 17.34
N GLN A 392 -16.05 3.36 17.64
CA GLN A 392 -16.35 2.83 18.99
C GLN A 392 -16.36 1.30 19.03
N LYS A 393 -16.21 0.64 17.90
CA LYS A 393 -16.25 -0.82 17.82
C LYS A 393 -14.88 -1.44 17.99
N SER A 394 -14.64 -2.00 19.19
CA SER A 394 -13.45 -2.80 19.46
C SER A 394 -13.63 -4.24 18.97
N TRP A 395 -12.56 -4.83 18.47
CA TRP A 395 -12.53 -6.23 18.00
C TRP A 395 -11.12 -6.79 18.07
N VAL A 396 -11.02 -8.12 18.12
CA VAL A 396 -9.75 -8.85 18.16
C VAL A 396 -9.50 -9.51 16.81
N VAL A 397 -8.28 -9.39 16.28
CA VAL A 397 -7.88 -10.11 15.07
C VAL A 397 -7.80 -11.60 15.39
N SER A 398 -8.56 -12.41 14.66
CA SER A 398 -8.61 -13.85 14.81
C SER A 398 -8.72 -14.55 13.45
N LYS A 399 -8.47 -15.85 13.43
CA LYS A 399 -8.56 -16.64 12.19
C LYS A 399 -9.92 -16.56 11.50
N GLU A 400 -10.99 -16.37 12.28
CA GLU A 400 -12.36 -16.29 11.78
C GLU A 400 -12.66 -14.99 11.03
N ASN A 401 -11.87 -13.92 11.27
CA ASN A 401 -12.05 -12.62 10.62
C ASN A 401 -10.92 -12.23 9.66
N ILE A 402 -9.95 -13.13 9.42
CA ILE A 402 -8.89 -12.94 8.43
C ILE A 402 -9.38 -13.44 7.07
N LEU A 403 -9.42 -12.56 6.07
CA LEU A 403 -9.89 -12.87 4.71
C LEU A 403 -8.77 -13.16 3.72
N SER A 404 -7.53 -12.76 4.00
CA SER A 404 -6.39 -13.12 3.15
C SER A 404 -6.27 -14.63 3.04
N LYS A 405 -6.08 -15.14 1.82
CA LYS A 405 -6.03 -16.57 1.50
C LYS A 405 -4.97 -17.34 2.28
N CYS A 406 -3.87 -16.69 2.65
CA CYS A 406 -2.81 -17.34 3.45
C CYS A 406 -3.25 -17.69 4.88
N GLY A 407 -4.40 -17.17 5.37
CA GLY A 407 -5.09 -17.59 6.58
C GLY A 407 -4.43 -17.23 7.90
N TRP A 408 -3.59 -16.19 7.93
CA TRP A 408 -2.96 -15.69 9.15
C TRP A 408 -2.71 -14.17 9.05
N SER A 409 -2.39 -13.55 10.19
CA SER A 409 -2.01 -12.14 10.28
C SER A 409 -0.92 -11.96 11.36
N PRO A 410 0.05 -11.05 11.16
CA PRO A 410 1.00 -10.72 12.23
C PRO A 410 0.33 -10.01 13.41
N PHE A 411 -0.92 -9.60 13.27
CA PHE A 411 -1.72 -8.93 14.31
C PHE A 411 -2.69 -9.89 15.01
N GLU A 412 -2.64 -11.20 14.75
CA GLU A 412 -3.53 -12.17 15.41
C GLU A 412 -3.41 -12.07 16.93
N GLY A 413 -4.56 -11.86 17.61
CA GLY A 413 -4.64 -11.61 19.05
C GLY A 413 -4.56 -10.14 19.47
N GLU A 414 -4.21 -9.22 18.54
CA GLU A 414 -4.24 -7.79 18.82
C GLU A 414 -5.68 -7.25 18.81
N THR A 415 -5.95 -6.26 19.66
CA THR A 415 -7.24 -5.58 19.74
C THR A 415 -7.17 -4.24 19.03
N PHE A 416 -8.03 -4.03 18.04
CA PHE A 416 -8.26 -2.73 17.43
C PHE A 416 -9.53 -2.08 17.98
N HIS A 417 -9.52 -0.76 18.13
CA HIS A 417 -10.62 0.02 18.69
C HIS A 417 -11.44 0.77 17.63
N HIS A 418 -11.14 0.54 16.37
CA HIS A 418 -11.86 1.05 15.23
C HIS A 418 -12.16 -0.13 14.30
N ALA A 419 -13.33 -0.15 13.68
CA ALA A 419 -13.68 -1.20 12.73
C ALA A 419 -14.18 -0.59 11.42
N VAL A 420 -13.73 -1.14 10.29
CA VAL A 420 -14.37 -0.87 9.00
C VAL A 420 -15.78 -1.46 9.06
N ASP A 421 -16.79 -0.61 8.90
CA ASP A 421 -18.21 -1.00 8.92
C ASP A 421 -18.72 -1.28 7.52
N THR A 422 -18.50 -0.35 6.59
CA THR A 422 -18.97 -0.46 5.20
C THR A 422 -17.94 0.14 4.24
N THR A 423 -17.68 -0.55 3.15
CA THR A 423 -16.81 -0.06 2.07
C THR A 423 -17.60 0.03 0.77
N PHE A 424 -17.49 1.19 0.11
CA PHE A 424 -18.07 1.47 -1.19
C PHE A 424 -16.96 1.51 -2.24
N VAL A 425 -17.18 0.83 -3.34
CA VAL A 425 -16.33 0.90 -4.54
C VAL A 425 -17.20 1.32 -5.72
N ASN A 426 -16.83 2.41 -6.37
CA ASN A 426 -17.60 2.96 -7.49
C ASN A 426 -19.09 3.16 -7.15
N GLY A 427 -19.41 3.61 -5.93
CA GLY A 427 -20.76 3.89 -5.46
C GLY A 427 -21.58 2.67 -5.01
N GLU A 428 -21.04 1.46 -5.12
CA GLU A 428 -21.71 0.24 -4.66
C GLU A 428 -21.06 -0.32 -3.38
N ILE A 429 -21.88 -0.84 -2.47
CA ILE A 429 -21.39 -1.47 -1.25
C ILE A 429 -20.77 -2.83 -1.61
N VAL A 430 -19.48 -3.00 -1.31
CA VAL A 430 -18.74 -4.24 -1.54
C VAL A 430 -18.43 -5.02 -0.26
N TYR A 431 -18.42 -4.31 0.87
CA TYR A 431 -18.23 -4.92 2.20
C TYR A 431 -19.14 -4.23 3.21
N GLN A 432 -19.77 -4.99 4.05
CA GLN A 432 -20.60 -4.46 5.13
C GLN A 432 -20.60 -5.42 6.33
N GLN A 433 -20.20 -4.91 7.49
CA GLN A 433 -20.29 -5.59 8.80
C GLN A 433 -19.76 -7.03 8.80
N GLY A 434 -18.57 -7.24 8.25
CA GLY A 434 -17.91 -8.55 8.22
C GLY A 434 -18.24 -9.41 7.00
N LYS A 435 -19.06 -8.91 6.07
CA LYS A 435 -19.49 -9.68 4.89
C LYS A 435 -19.08 -8.99 3.59
N ILE A 436 -18.51 -9.74 2.68
CA ILE A 436 -18.31 -9.33 1.29
C ILE A 436 -19.67 -9.44 0.57
N LEU A 437 -20.04 -8.40 -0.18
CA LEU A 437 -21.20 -8.39 -1.05
C LEU A 437 -20.73 -8.68 -2.48
N GLU A 438 -21.16 -9.81 -2.99
CA GLU A 438 -20.77 -10.27 -4.33
C GLU A 438 -21.56 -9.55 -5.44
N GLY A 439 -21.04 -9.60 -6.68
CA GLY A 439 -21.69 -9.02 -7.85
C GLY A 439 -21.21 -7.61 -8.21
N VAL A 440 -20.37 -7.01 -7.39
CA VAL A 440 -19.69 -5.73 -7.71
C VAL A 440 -18.27 -6.03 -8.20
N GLN A 441 -17.87 -5.35 -9.26
CA GLN A 441 -16.50 -5.45 -9.80
C GLN A 441 -15.81 -4.10 -9.70
N GLY A 442 -14.53 -4.15 -9.32
CA GLY A 442 -13.63 -3.01 -9.39
C GLY A 442 -13.39 -2.57 -10.84
N LYS A 443 -12.85 -1.38 -11.01
CA LYS A 443 -12.49 -0.80 -12.30
C LYS A 443 -10.98 -0.64 -12.41
N GLU A 444 -10.49 -0.68 -13.64
CA GLU A 444 -9.13 -0.27 -13.95
C GLU A 444 -8.93 1.19 -13.51
N LEU A 445 -7.80 1.49 -12.87
CA LEU A 445 -7.41 2.86 -12.52
C LEU A 445 -6.93 3.58 -13.79
N TYR A 446 -7.24 4.87 -13.87
CA TYR A 446 -6.75 5.76 -14.92
C TYR A 446 -5.86 6.83 -14.30
N PHE A 447 -4.73 7.10 -14.94
CA PHE A 447 -3.72 8.07 -14.50
C PHE A 447 -3.66 9.25 -15.48
N LEU A 448 -3.68 10.51 -14.94
CA LEU A 448 -3.72 11.76 -15.73
C LEU A 448 -2.33 12.14 -16.29
#